data_f15e6c797f9a17c958c3cdd460891bcc
#
_entry.id   f15e6c797f9a17c958c3cdd460891bcc
#
_cell.length_a   1.000
_cell.length_b   1.000
_cell.length_c   1.000
_cell.angle_alpha   90.00
_cell.angle_beta   90.00
_cell.angle_gamma   90.00
#
_symmetry.space_group_name_H-M   'P 1'
#
loop_
_entity.id
_entity.type
_entity.pdbx_description
1 polymer ?
#
loop_
_entity_poly.entity_id
_entity_poly.type
_entity_poly.pdbx_seq_one_letter_code
_entity_poly.pdbx_strand_id
1 'polypeptide(L)'
;MGQKTNPTGLRLGIIRGWDSNWYSDDNEPAILLEDTKLREYLQARLRNGGLSNVIIERTPKRILLTLNTSRPGVIIGKGGEQIELLREELKKITNKEVQINVSEIKRPEMDASLVGQNIAQQLEARVSFRRAMKTAISSAIRMGAKGIKIKCAGRLGGAEMARTEQYKEGRVPLHTLRADIDYANTTANTIYGSIGVSVWIFKGEIIGDVDLSPNVQSKQQQESEPSRKRGGGRNDRQSRRKRRTRNQ
;
A
#
# COMPACT_ATOMS: atom_id res chain seq x y z
N MET A 1 11.07 -21.97 20.67
CA MET A 1 11.37 -20.63 20.11
C MET A 1 10.22 -19.71 20.49
N GLY A 2 10.52 -18.53 21.10
CA GLY A 2 9.49 -17.57 21.51
C GLY A 2 8.76 -16.95 20.32
N GLN A 3 7.55 -16.46 20.57
CA GLN A 3 6.77 -15.71 19.60
C GLN A 3 7.45 -14.37 19.28
N LYS A 4 7.30 -13.91 18.04
CA LYS A 4 7.87 -12.64 17.59
C LYS A 4 6.77 -11.61 17.46
N THR A 5 7.03 -10.42 17.99
CA THR A 5 6.11 -9.28 17.91
C THR A 5 5.95 -8.81 16.46
N ASN A 6 4.77 -8.29 16.13
CA ASN A 6 4.52 -7.67 14.84
C ASN A 6 5.43 -6.44 14.67
N PRO A 7 6.27 -6.37 13.61
CA PRO A 7 7.21 -5.27 13.42
C PRO A 7 6.55 -3.90 13.27
N THR A 8 5.36 -3.85 12.67
CA THR A 8 4.57 -2.62 12.52
C THR A 8 4.10 -2.12 13.88
N GLY A 9 3.49 -3.00 14.71
CA GLY A 9 3.01 -2.66 16.04
C GLY A 9 4.14 -2.24 17.00
N LEU A 10 5.33 -2.87 16.90
CA LEU A 10 6.50 -2.50 17.70
C LEU A 10 6.98 -1.06 17.45
N ARG A 11 6.76 -0.54 16.25
CA ARG A 11 7.24 0.77 15.79
C ARG A 11 6.16 1.85 15.78
N LEU A 12 4.97 1.49 16.24
CA LEU A 12 3.85 2.42 16.35
C LEU A 12 4.17 3.51 17.36
N GLY A 13 3.92 4.76 17.02
CA GLY A 13 4.26 5.91 17.85
C GLY A 13 5.74 6.32 17.82
N ILE A 14 6.61 5.57 17.12
CA ILE A 14 8.05 5.88 16.99
C ILE A 14 8.36 6.32 15.55
N ILE A 15 8.04 5.49 14.57
CA ILE A 15 8.30 5.76 13.15
C ILE A 15 6.99 5.81 12.36
N ARG A 16 5.99 5.07 12.81
CA ARG A 16 4.72 4.90 12.10
C ARG A 16 3.56 5.40 12.98
N GLY A 17 2.65 6.15 12.35
CA GLY A 17 1.40 6.57 12.96
C GLY A 17 0.32 5.49 12.88
N TRP A 18 -0.86 5.80 13.41
CA TRP A 18 -2.04 4.94 13.34
C TRP A 18 -2.67 4.99 11.94
N ASP A 19 -3.25 3.88 11.53
CA ASP A 19 -4.03 3.80 10.28
C ASP A 19 -5.49 4.27 10.48
N SER A 20 -5.96 4.38 11.72
CA SER A 20 -7.24 5.01 12.09
C SER A 20 -6.98 6.18 13.02
N ASN A 21 -7.39 7.38 12.61
CA ASN A 21 -7.16 8.65 13.31
C ASN A 21 -8.49 9.28 13.68
N TRP A 22 -8.89 9.12 14.94
CA TRP A 22 -10.11 9.69 15.50
C TRP A 22 -10.03 9.73 17.03
N TYR A 23 -10.88 10.53 17.62
CA TYR A 23 -11.07 10.64 19.04
C TYR A 23 -12.55 10.45 19.39
N SER A 24 -12.84 9.76 20.48
CA SER A 24 -14.19 9.57 21.03
C SER A 24 -14.10 9.42 22.53
N ASP A 25 -15.06 10.01 23.25
CA ASP A 25 -15.12 9.92 24.70
C ASP A 25 -15.82 8.62 25.17
N ASP A 26 -16.99 8.28 24.58
CA ASP A 26 -17.84 7.21 25.12
C ASP A 26 -18.10 6.04 24.18
N ASN A 27 -17.89 6.19 22.86
CA ASN A 27 -18.30 5.22 21.84
C ASN A 27 -17.16 4.49 21.13
N GLU A 28 -15.99 4.39 21.75
CA GLU A 28 -14.81 3.75 21.14
C GLU A 28 -15.06 2.35 20.59
N PRO A 29 -15.74 1.40 21.31
CA PRO A 29 -15.93 0.05 20.81
C PRO A 29 -16.78 -0.01 19.55
N ALA A 30 -17.83 0.82 19.46
CA ALA A 30 -18.71 0.86 18.29
C ALA A 30 -17.98 1.40 17.06
N ILE A 31 -17.18 2.45 17.22
CA ILE A 31 -16.39 3.05 16.16
C ILE A 31 -15.32 2.08 15.65
N LEU A 32 -14.65 1.37 16.56
CA LEU A 32 -13.64 0.37 16.19
C LEU A 32 -14.26 -0.79 15.40
N LEU A 33 -15.46 -1.23 15.80
CA LEU A 33 -16.20 -2.27 15.07
C LEU A 33 -16.59 -1.81 13.67
N GLU A 34 -17.05 -0.55 13.52
CA GLU A 34 -17.33 0.04 12.21
C GLU A 34 -16.07 0.08 11.34
N ASP A 35 -14.92 0.52 11.87
CA ASP A 35 -13.65 0.57 11.13
C ASP A 35 -13.22 -0.81 10.65
N THR A 36 -13.37 -1.83 11.50
CA THR A 36 -13.05 -3.22 11.13
C THR A 36 -13.93 -3.69 9.99
N LYS A 37 -15.25 -3.48 10.07
CA LYS A 37 -16.20 -3.81 9.01
C LYS A 37 -15.89 -3.08 7.69
N LEU A 38 -15.53 -1.80 7.77
CA LEU A 38 -15.13 -1.02 6.59
C LEU A 38 -13.88 -1.58 5.92
N ARG A 39 -12.86 -1.94 6.71
CA ARG A 39 -11.62 -2.53 6.18
C ARG A 39 -11.87 -3.89 5.52
N GLU A 40 -12.62 -4.78 6.17
CA GLU A 40 -12.98 -6.09 5.64
C GLU A 40 -13.77 -5.96 4.34
N TYR A 41 -14.77 -5.07 4.32
CA TYR A 41 -15.58 -4.80 3.13
C TYR A 41 -14.72 -4.30 1.97
N LEU A 42 -13.85 -3.30 2.21
CA LEU A 42 -12.96 -2.74 1.20
C LEU A 42 -11.95 -3.77 0.68
N GLN A 43 -11.39 -4.61 1.55
CA GLN A 43 -10.47 -5.69 1.14
C GLN A 43 -11.17 -6.72 0.25
N ALA A 44 -12.39 -7.10 0.58
CA ALA A 44 -13.18 -8.04 -0.21
C ALA A 44 -13.58 -7.46 -1.58
N ARG A 45 -14.09 -6.21 -1.58
CA ARG A 45 -14.59 -5.52 -2.78
C ARG A 45 -13.49 -5.14 -3.76
N LEU A 46 -12.32 -4.71 -3.23
CA LEU A 46 -11.19 -4.20 -4.01
C LEU A 46 -10.04 -5.21 -4.17
N ARG A 47 -10.33 -6.50 -4.07
CA ARG A 47 -9.32 -7.58 -4.18
C ARG A 47 -8.46 -7.45 -5.45
N ASN A 48 -9.03 -7.02 -6.57
CA ASN A 48 -8.34 -6.84 -7.85
C ASN A 48 -7.67 -5.47 -8.00
N GLY A 49 -8.00 -4.51 -7.13
CA GLY A 49 -7.47 -3.14 -7.16
C GLY A 49 -6.05 -3.01 -6.63
N GLY A 50 -5.49 -4.06 -6.03
CA GLY A 50 -4.17 -4.00 -5.40
C GLY A 50 -4.16 -3.00 -4.24
N LEU A 51 -5.12 -3.15 -3.32
CA LEU A 51 -5.22 -2.33 -2.11
C LEU A 51 -4.11 -2.73 -1.14
N SER A 52 -3.29 -1.77 -0.72
CA SER A 52 -2.24 -1.96 0.28
C SER A 52 -2.75 -1.66 1.68
N ASN A 53 -3.13 -0.41 1.92
CA ASN A 53 -3.54 0.11 3.21
C ASN A 53 -4.74 1.04 3.07
N VAL A 54 -5.55 1.14 4.13
CA VAL A 54 -6.70 2.04 4.27
C VAL A 54 -6.48 2.91 5.49
N ILE A 55 -6.32 4.21 5.26
CA ILE A 55 -6.24 5.20 6.35
C ILE A 55 -7.64 5.76 6.55
N ILE A 56 -8.11 5.74 7.79
CA ILE A 56 -9.43 6.21 8.20
C ILE A 56 -9.28 7.43 9.09
N GLU A 57 -9.78 8.56 8.65
CA GLU A 57 -9.84 9.78 9.45
C GLU A 57 -11.32 10.10 9.73
N ARG A 58 -11.68 10.21 11.01
CA ARG A 58 -13.06 10.48 11.38
C ARG A 58 -13.20 11.86 11.97
N THR A 59 -14.19 12.57 11.48
CA THR A 59 -14.72 13.77 12.09
C THR A 59 -16.15 13.51 12.57
N PRO A 60 -16.75 14.33 13.44
CA PRO A 60 -18.09 14.08 13.93
C PRO A 60 -19.16 13.90 12.83
N LYS A 61 -19.00 14.59 11.70
CA LYS A 61 -19.99 14.61 10.61
C LYS A 61 -19.64 13.70 9.41
N ARG A 62 -18.36 13.43 9.17
CA ARG A 62 -17.90 12.70 7.97
C ARG A 62 -16.74 11.79 8.26
N ILE A 63 -16.59 10.78 7.41
CA ILE A 63 -15.47 9.83 7.42
C ILE A 63 -14.68 10.07 6.15
N LEU A 64 -13.37 10.31 6.30
CA LEU A 64 -12.43 10.39 5.20
C LEU A 64 -11.65 9.08 5.10
N LEU A 65 -11.75 8.41 3.96
CA LEU A 65 -11.06 7.17 3.66
C LEU A 65 -9.97 7.46 2.62
N THR A 66 -8.71 7.25 2.97
CA THR A 66 -7.61 7.31 2.01
C THR A 66 -7.18 5.89 1.65
N LEU A 67 -7.41 5.50 0.39
CA LEU A 67 -7.11 4.20 -0.15
C LEU A 67 -5.75 4.24 -0.87
N ASN A 68 -4.74 3.58 -0.30
CA ASN A 68 -3.43 3.42 -0.92
C ASN A 68 -3.45 2.18 -1.83
N THR A 69 -3.28 2.37 -3.13
CA THR A 69 -3.44 1.31 -4.12
C THR A 69 -2.36 1.36 -5.19
N SER A 70 -2.05 0.20 -5.78
CA SER A 70 -1.16 0.12 -6.95
C SER A 70 -1.88 0.38 -8.28
N ARG A 71 -3.22 0.28 -8.31
CA ARG A 71 -4.03 0.41 -9.53
C ARG A 71 -5.23 1.34 -9.32
N PRO A 72 -5.00 2.66 -9.20
CA PRO A 72 -6.07 3.61 -8.94
C PRO A 72 -7.18 3.60 -9.99
N GLY A 73 -6.83 3.37 -11.26
CA GLY A 73 -7.81 3.32 -12.36
C GLY A 73 -8.88 2.25 -12.20
N VAL A 74 -8.58 1.12 -11.54
CA VAL A 74 -9.56 0.05 -11.27
C VAL A 74 -10.56 0.47 -10.20
N ILE A 75 -10.11 1.26 -9.21
CA ILE A 75 -10.96 1.74 -8.11
C ILE A 75 -11.85 2.90 -8.57
N ILE A 76 -11.29 3.82 -9.33
CA ILE A 76 -12.02 4.99 -9.84
C ILE A 76 -13.05 4.57 -10.89
N GLY A 77 -12.66 3.66 -11.79
CA GLY A 77 -13.49 3.19 -12.89
C GLY A 77 -13.64 4.21 -14.02
N LYS A 78 -14.44 3.89 -15.02
CA LYS A 78 -14.72 4.77 -16.14
C LYS A 78 -15.60 5.95 -15.66
N GLY A 79 -15.14 7.18 -15.87
CA GLY A 79 -15.87 8.38 -15.48
C GLY A 79 -16.11 8.57 -13.97
N GLY A 80 -15.53 7.72 -13.11
CA GLY A 80 -15.73 7.81 -11.66
C GLY A 80 -16.92 7.00 -11.12
N GLU A 81 -17.62 6.23 -11.96
CA GLU A 81 -18.79 5.44 -11.54
C GLU A 81 -18.51 4.46 -10.40
N GLN A 82 -17.35 3.78 -10.44
CA GLN A 82 -17.01 2.77 -9.42
C GLN A 82 -16.79 3.39 -8.03
N ILE A 83 -16.17 4.55 -7.97
CA ILE A 83 -15.93 5.24 -6.69
C ILE A 83 -17.22 5.82 -6.12
N GLU A 84 -18.17 6.26 -6.96
CA GLU A 84 -19.48 6.73 -6.50
C GLU A 84 -20.33 5.59 -5.96
N LEU A 85 -20.40 4.46 -6.65
CA LEU A 85 -21.05 3.25 -6.17
C LEU A 85 -20.46 2.80 -4.83
N LEU A 86 -19.12 2.78 -4.73
CA LEU A 86 -18.43 2.43 -3.49
C LEU A 86 -18.79 3.40 -2.34
N ARG A 87 -18.90 4.70 -2.62
CA ARG A 87 -19.33 5.71 -1.64
C ARG A 87 -20.74 5.43 -1.13
N GLU A 88 -21.68 5.10 -2.02
CA GLU A 88 -23.06 4.76 -1.63
C GLU A 88 -23.13 3.47 -0.80
N GLU A 89 -22.37 2.44 -1.19
CA GLU A 89 -22.27 1.19 -0.43
C GLU A 89 -21.75 1.43 1.00
N LEU A 90 -20.68 2.21 1.14
CA LEU A 90 -20.09 2.54 2.44
C LEU A 90 -21.00 3.44 3.28
N LYS A 91 -21.74 4.36 2.66
CA LYS A 91 -22.73 5.19 3.35
C LYS A 91 -23.86 4.36 3.98
N LYS A 92 -24.25 3.24 3.34
CA LYS A 92 -25.25 2.31 3.90
C LYS A 92 -24.73 1.56 5.13
N ILE A 93 -23.40 1.33 5.20
CA ILE A 93 -22.77 0.61 6.33
C ILE A 93 -22.62 1.55 7.55
N THR A 94 -22.20 2.80 7.31
CA THR A 94 -21.79 3.71 8.40
C THR A 94 -22.85 4.74 8.79
N ASN A 95 -23.92 4.89 8.00
CA ASN A 95 -24.94 5.95 8.16
C ASN A 95 -24.38 7.38 8.27
N LYS A 96 -23.12 7.58 7.84
CA LYS A 96 -22.42 8.88 7.82
C LYS A 96 -21.98 9.23 6.41
N GLU A 97 -21.65 10.49 6.19
CA GLU A 97 -21.09 10.91 4.91
C GLU A 97 -19.66 10.39 4.78
N VAL A 98 -19.39 9.67 3.67
CA VAL A 98 -18.08 9.08 3.37
C VAL A 98 -17.44 9.82 2.21
N GLN A 99 -16.23 10.30 2.40
CA GLN A 99 -15.38 10.84 1.36
C GLN A 99 -14.23 9.87 1.10
N ILE A 100 -13.98 9.56 -0.18
CA ILE A 100 -12.95 8.60 -0.58
C ILE A 100 -11.86 9.35 -1.35
N ASN A 101 -10.63 9.24 -0.87
CA ASN A 101 -9.43 9.69 -1.55
C ASN A 101 -8.65 8.46 -2.02
N VAL A 102 -8.16 8.47 -3.26
CA VAL A 102 -7.36 7.39 -3.81
C VAL A 102 -5.93 7.91 -4.00
N SER A 103 -4.97 7.23 -3.38
CA SER A 103 -3.55 7.53 -3.48
C SER A 103 -2.83 6.40 -4.22
N GLU A 104 -2.01 6.74 -5.20
CA GLU A 104 -1.24 5.77 -5.97
C GLU A 104 0.09 5.42 -5.31
N ILE A 105 0.38 4.13 -5.21
CA ILE A 105 1.68 3.62 -4.77
C ILE A 105 2.59 3.48 -6.00
N LYS A 106 3.55 4.39 -6.14
CA LYS A 106 4.49 4.42 -7.28
C LYS A 106 5.39 3.17 -7.38
N ARG A 107 5.69 2.51 -6.25
CA ARG A 107 6.59 1.34 -6.18
C ARG A 107 5.92 0.20 -5.41
N PRO A 108 5.03 -0.56 -6.05
CA PRO A 108 4.28 -1.65 -5.40
C PRO A 108 5.18 -2.78 -4.89
N GLU A 109 6.38 -2.95 -5.48
CA GLU A 109 7.34 -3.97 -5.07
C GLU A 109 8.03 -3.66 -3.74
N MET A 110 7.91 -2.42 -3.24
CA MET A 110 8.43 -2.01 -1.92
C MET A 110 7.35 -2.02 -0.84
N ASP A 111 6.15 -2.45 -1.16
CA ASP A 111 5.02 -2.56 -0.24
C ASP A 111 4.79 -4.03 0.13
N ALA A 112 4.85 -4.34 1.43
CA ALA A 112 4.78 -5.72 1.91
C ALA A 112 3.40 -6.35 1.64
N SER A 113 2.32 -5.58 1.73
CA SER A 113 0.95 -6.05 1.48
C SER A 113 0.76 -6.46 0.03
N LEU A 114 1.19 -5.60 -0.91
CA LEU A 114 1.08 -5.87 -2.34
C LEU A 114 1.96 -7.03 -2.80
N VAL A 115 3.19 -7.11 -2.28
CA VAL A 115 4.08 -8.24 -2.55
C VAL A 115 3.48 -9.54 -2.03
N GLY A 116 2.92 -9.53 -0.80
CA GLY A 116 2.25 -10.68 -0.22
C GLY A 116 1.05 -11.14 -1.05
N GLN A 117 0.19 -10.21 -1.48
CA GLN A 117 -0.96 -10.49 -2.35
C GLN A 117 -0.53 -11.08 -3.69
N ASN A 118 0.53 -10.54 -4.31
CA ASN A 118 1.05 -11.05 -5.58
C ASN A 118 1.58 -12.49 -5.43
N ILE A 119 2.33 -12.79 -4.36
CA ILE A 119 2.80 -14.15 -4.09
C ILE A 119 1.60 -15.08 -3.85
N ALA A 120 0.59 -14.65 -3.08
CA ALA A 120 -0.61 -15.45 -2.82
C ALA A 120 -1.35 -15.79 -4.11
N GLN A 121 -1.56 -14.82 -5.00
CA GLN A 121 -2.18 -15.04 -6.31
C GLN A 121 -1.37 -16.01 -7.19
N GLN A 122 -0.04 -15.91 -7.19
CA GLN A 122 0.81 -16.86 -7.92
C GLN A 122 0.72 -18.28 -7.36
N LEU A 123 0.62 -18.45 -6.03
CA LEU A 123 0.43 -19.75 -5.39
C LEU A 123 -0.95 -20.34 -5.71
N GLU A 124 -2.00 -19.54 -5.73
CA GLU A 124 -3.35 -19.93 -6.15
C GLU A 124 -3.37 -20.36 -7.63
N ALA A 125 -2.59 -19.68 -8.49
CA ALA A 125 -2.37 -20.04 -9.89
C ALA A 125 -1.41 -21.24 -10.08
N ARG A 126 -1.04 -21.96 -9.02
CA ARG A 126 -0.16 -23.14 -9.01
C ARG A 126 1.27 -22.89 -9.52
N VAL A 127 1.76 -21.67 -9.44
CA VAL A 127 3.16 -21.36 -9.70
C VAL A 127 4.03 -21.96 -8.58
N SER A 128 5.22 -22.44 -8.92
CA SER A 128 6.17 -22.95 -7.92
C SER A 128 6.49 -21.87 -6.88
N PHE A 129 6.26 -22.18 -5.60
CA PHE A 129 6.50 -21.27 -4.48
C PHE A 129 7.94 -20.74 -4.45
N ARG A 130 8.94 -21.58 -4.82
CA ARG A 130 10.35 -21.16 -4.88
C ARG A 130 10.57 -20.07 -5.93
N ARG A 131 9.94 -20.22 -7.10
CA ARG A 131 10.03 -19.23 -8.19
C ARG A 131 9.31 -17.93 -7.79
N ALA A 132 8.11 -18.02 -7.23
CA ALA A 132 7.35 -16.86 -6.78
C ALA A 132 8.13 -16.04 -5.74
N MET A 133 8.69 -16.70 -4.71
CA MET A 133 9.47 -16.01 -3.67
C MET A 133 10.75 -15.37 -4.23
N LYS A 134 11.53 -16.08 -5.06
CA LYS A 134 12.77 -15.56 -5.65
C LYS A 134 12.52 -14.38 -6.57
N THR A 135 11.47 -14.44 -7.40
CA THR A 135 11.09 -13.33 -8.29
C THR A 135 10.69 -12.10 -7.49
N ALA A 136 9.88 -12.26 -6.44
CA ALA A 136 9.46 -11.16 -5.58
C ALA A 136 10.66 -10.50 -4.86
N ILE A 137 11.62 -11.30 -4.36
CA ILE A 137 12.84 -10.80 -3.73
C ILE A 137 13.68 -9.99 -4.72
N SER A 138 13.96 -10.54 -5.90
CA SER A 138 14.75 -9.86 -6.92
C SER A 138 14.10 -8.55 -7.38
N SER A 139 12.76 -8.51 -7.50
CA SER A 139 12.03 -7.30 -7.86
C SER A 139 12.13 -6.23 -6.77
N ALA A 140 11.95 -6.60 -5.51
CA ALA A 140 12.03 -5.65 -4.40
C ALA A 140 13.45 -5.05 -4.24
N ILE A 141 14.50 -5.87 -4.37
CA ILE A 141 15.89 -5.39 -4.30
C ILE A 141 16.20 -4.44 -5.48
N ARG A 142 15.74 -4.78 -6.69
CA ARG A 142 15.89 -3.92 -7.88
C ARG A 142 15.23 -2.55 -7.71
N MET A 143 14.09 -2.50 -6.98
CA MET A 143 13.38 -1.24 -6.69
C MET A 143 13.99 -0.44 -5.55
N GLY A 144 15.03 -0.98 -4.89
CA GLY A 144 15.81 -0.26 -3.88
C GLY A 144 15.51 -0.65 -2.44
N ALA A 145 14.85 -1.78 -2.18
CA ALA A 145 14.73 -2.31 -0.83
C ALA A 145 16.13 -2.71 -0.29
N LYS A 146 16.47 -2.28 0.93
CA LYS A 146 17.75 -2.62 1.58
C LYS A 146 17.79 -4.06 2.09
N GLY A 147 16.64 -4.69 2.18
CA GLY A 147 16.51 -6.09 2.53
C GLY A 147 15.07 -6.56 2.53
N ILE A 148 14.90 -7.82 2.22
CA ILE A 148 13.60 -8.49 2.20
C ILE A 148 13.70 -9.88 2.81
N LYS A 149 12.64 -10.28 3.51
CA LYS A 149 12.46 -11.64 4.01
C LYS A 149 11.05 -12.08 3.70
N ILE A 150 10.91 -13.24 3.07
CA ILE A 150 9.61 -13.86 2.77
C ILE A 150 9.58 -15.24 3.43
N LYS A 151 8.46 -15.55 4.07
CA LYS A 151 8.20 -16.83 4.72
C LYS A 151 6.87 -17.38 4.19
N CYS A 152 6.90 -18.60 3.65
CA CYS A 152 5.70 -19.34 3.27
C CYS A 152 5.55 -20.55 4.19
N ALA A 153 4.34 -20.76 4.74
CA ALA A 153 4.05 -21.86 5.65
C ALA A 153 2.73 -22.55 5.26
N GLY A 154 2.74 -23.86 5.18
CA GLY A 154 1.60 -24.68 4.78
C GLY A 154 1.98 -25.91 3.95
N ARG A 155 1.02 -26.46 3.22
CA ARG A 155 1.24 -27.58 2.29
C ARG A 155 1.85 -27.10 0.99
N LEU A 156 3.14 -26.77 1.02
CA LEU A 156 3.86 -26.18 -0.11
C LEU A 156 3.98 -27.19 -1.27
N GLY A 157 3.48 -26.81 -2.44
CA GLY A 157 3.47 -27.66 -3.63
C GLY A 157 2.54 -28.87 -3.54
N GLY A 158 1.56 -28.86 -2.64
CA GLY A 158 0.61 -29.97 -2.43
C GLY A 158 1.13 -31.11 -1.56
N ALA A 159 2.29 -30.95 -0.90
CA ALA A 159 2.84 -31.95 0.01
C ALA A 159 1.83 -32.28 1.14
N GLU A 160 1.77 -33.54 1.56
CA GLU A 160 0.86 -33.96 2.65
C GLU A 160 1.23 -33.29 3.96
N MET A 161 2.52 -33.23 4.27
CA MET A 161 2.99 -32.57 5.48
C MET A 161 3.25 -31.09 5.25
N ALA A 162 2.69 -30.26 6.12
CA ALA A 162 2.93 -28.84 6.12
C ALA A 162 4.39 -28.54 6.50
N ARG A 163 5.01 -27.62 5.79
CA ARG A 163 6.36 -27.14 6.09
C ARG A 163 6.45 -25.65 5.93
N THR A 164 7.49 -25.09 6.54
CA THR A 164 7.80 -23.66 6.44
C THR A 164 9.09 -23.49 5.68
N GLU A 165 9.06 -22.69 4.62
CA GLU A 165 10.25 -22.25 3.90
C GLU A 165 10.38 -20.74 3.95
N GLN A 166 11.61 -20.24 4.09
CA GLN A 166 11.88 -18.83 4.13
C GLN A 166 13.11 -18.49 3.27
N TYR A 167 13.00 -17.36 2.56
CA TYR A 167 14.13 -16.78 1.84
C TYR A 167 14.35 -15.36 2.34
N LYS A 168 15.61 -14.96 2.43
CA LYS A 168 16.02 -13.64 2.89
C LYS A 168 17.16 -13.15 2.00
N GLU A 169 17.11 -11.88 1.65
CA GLU A 169 18.19 -11.18 0.94
C GLU A 169 18.37 -9.79 1.56
N GLY A 170 19.62 -9.37 1.69
CA GLY A 170 19.94 -8.12 2.38
C GLY A 170 19.78 -8.16 3.90
N ARG A 171 19.69 -6.98 4.51
CA ARG A 171 19.59 -6.80 5.96
C ARG A 171 18.15 -6.55 6.37
N VAL A 172 17.65 -7.25 7.40
CA VAL A 172 16.30 -7.02 7.98
C VAL A 172 16.45 -6.94 9.50
N PRO A 173 16.74 -5.75 10.07
CA PRO A 173 17.04 -5.56 11.49
C PRO A 173 15.74 -5.44 12.30
N LEU A 174 15.14 -6.55 12.73
CA LEU A 174 13.85 -6.57 13.44
C LEU A 174 13.90 -5.91 14.83
N HIS A 175 15.07 -5.90 15.48
CA HIS A 175 15.23 -5.32 16.82
C HIS A 175 15.52 -3.81 16.82
N THR A 176 15.92 -3.24 15.69
CA THR A 176 16.22 -1.82 15.57
C THR A 176 14.94 -1.02 15.39
N LEU A 177 14.56 -0.18 16.34
CA LEU A 177 13.32 0.60 16.31
C LEU A 177 13.30 1.65 15.20
N ARG A 178 14.44 2.30 14.94
CA ARG A 178 14.59 3.30 13.86
C ARG A 178 14.55 2.72 12.46
N ALA A 179 14.55 1.39 12.31
CA ALA A 179 14.46 0.73 11.01
C ALA A 179 13.02 0.74 10.49
N ASP A 180 12.80 1.32 9.30
CA ASP A 180 11.50 1.27 8.62
C ASP A 180 11.32 -0.11 7.99
N ILE A 181 10.51 -0.94 8.65
CA ILE A 181 10.18 -2.29 8.23
C ILE A 181 8.68 -2.36 7.97
N ASP A 182 8.36 -2.57 6.71
CA ASP A 182 7.01 -2.88 6.29
C ASP A 182 6.73 -4.38 6.43
N TYR A 183 5.58 -4.74 6.98
CA TYR A 183 5.20 -6.11 7.27
C TYR A 183 3.77 -6.39 6.83
N ALA A 184 3.58 -7.51 6.15
CA ALA A 184 2.26 -8.01 5.83
C ALA A 184 2.19 -9.53 6.00
N ASN A 185 1.00 -9.99 6.35
CA ASN A 185 0.66 -11.40 6.39
C ASN A 185 -0.58 -11.62 5.50
N THR A 186 -0.43 -12.46 4.49
CA THR A 186 -1.46 -12.79 3.50
C THR A 186 -1.67 -14.29 3.45
N THR A 187 -2.89 -14.70 3.12
CA THR A 187 -3.24 -16.12 3.00
C THR A 187 -3.56 -16.42 1.53
N ALA A 188 -2.92 -17.46 0.99
CA ALA A 188 -3.25 -18.03 -0.31
C ALA A 188 -4.13 -19.25 -0.11
N ASN A 189 -5.32 -19.26 -0.67
CA ASN A 189 -6.26 -20.38 -0.60
C ASN A 189 -6.06 -21.30 -1.79
N THR A 190 -5.39 -22.44 -1.55
CA THR A 190 -5.17 -23.47 -2.57
C THR A 190 -6.12 -24.64 -2.40
N ILE A 191 -6.25 -25.46 -3.45
CA ILE A 191 -7.07 -26.70 -3.39
C ILE A 191 -6.60 -27.68 -2.30
N TYR A 192 -5.35 -27.58 -1.87
CA TYR A 192 -4.77 -28.46 -0.82
C TYR A 192 -4.85 -27.83 0.58
N GLY A 193 -5.44 -26.64 0.72
CA GLY A 193 -5.53 -25.90 1.96
C GLY A 193 -4.91 -24.50 1.88
N SER A 194 -4.93 -23.79 2.98
CA SER A 194 -4.41 -22.42 3.06
C SER A 194 -2.90 -22.40 3.30
N ILE A 195 -2.21 -21.51 2.58
CA ILE A 195 -0.78 -21.24 2.75
C ILE A 195 -0.62 -19.81 3.28
N GLY A 196 0.00 -19.67 4.45
CA GLY A 196 0.33 -18.37 5.03
C GLY A 196 1.60 -17.80 4.40
N VAL A 197 1.52 -16.56 3.91
CA VAL A 197 2.65 -15.82 3.33
C VAL A 197 2.92 -14.61 4.21
N SER A 198 4.10 -14.56 4.83
CA SER A 198 4.53 -13.40 5.64
C SER A 198 5.71 -12.73 4.94
N VAL A 199 5.61 -11.40 4.76
CA VAL A 199 6.59 -10.59 4.05
C VAL A 199 7.10 -9.48 4.97
N TRP A 200 8.41 -9.30 5.02
CA TRP A 200 9.10 -8.20 5.70
C TRP A 200 9.97 -7.48 4.68
N ILE A 201 9.79 -6.18 4.52
CA ILE A 201 10.59 -5.34 3.63
C ILE A 201 11.24 -4.25 4.45
N PHE A 202 12.56 -4.20 4.42
CA PHE A 202 13.35 -3.15 5.04
C PHE A 202 13.63 -2.04 4.03
N LYS A 203 13.04 -0.88 4.23
CA LYS A 203 13.19 0.30 3.35
C LYS A 203 14.43 1.11 3.70
N GLY A 204 14.75 1.23 4.98
CA GLY A 204 15.89 1.99 5.46
C GLY A 204 15.82 2.30 6.95
N GLU A 205 16.76 3.08 7.44
CA GLU A 205 16.73 3.62 8.79
C GLU A 205 16.32 5.09 8.73
N ILE A 206 15.41 5.50 9.60
CA ILE A 206 14.97 6.88 9.76
C ILE A 206 15.71 7.43 10.96
N ILE A 207 16.44 8.52 10.75
CA ILE A 207 17.22 9.22 11.80
C ILE A 207 16.64 10.63 11.90
N GLY A 208 16.28 11.04 13.11
CA GLY A 208 15.62 12.31 13.41
C GLY A 208 14.18 12.14 13.85
N ASP A 209 13.53 13.26 14.14
CA ASP A 209 12.14 13.29 14.55
C ASP A 209 11.23 13.03 13.35
N VAL A 210 10.28 12.14 13.55
CA VAL A 210 9.26 11.79 12.53
C VAL A 210 7.97 12.49 12.92
N ASP A 211 7.46 13.31 12.02
CA ASP A 211 6.13 13.86 12.18
C ASP A 211 5.09 12.76 11.91
N LEU A 212 4.41 12.32 12.97
CA LEU A 212 3.42 11.25 12.94
C LEU A 212 2.01 11.75 12.64
N SER A 213 1.84 13.05 12.35
CA SER A 213 0.53 13.60 12.04
C SER A 213 -0.02 13.02 10.72
N PRO A 214 -1.31 12.71 10.65
CA PRO A 214 -1.92 12.02 9.49
C PRO A 214 -1.76 12.79 8.17
N ASN A 215 -1.67 14.13 8.24
CA ASN A 215 -1.56 14.99 7.05
C ASN A 215 -0.17 15.03 6.38
N VAL A 216 0.88 14.56 7.03
CA VAL A 216 2.26 14.67 6.49
C VAL A 216 2.55 13.58 5.46
N GLN A 217 1.97 12.40 5.61
CA GLN A 217 2.17 11.31 4.64
C GLN A 217 1.63 11.68 3.24
N SER A 218 0.57 12.46 3.16
CA SER A 218 0.04 12.97 1.88
C SER A 218 0.88 14.10 1.29
N LYS A 219 1.50 14.95 2.12
CA LYS A 219 2.34 16.07 1.68
C LYS A 219 3.71 15.60 1.18
N GLN A 220 4.36 14.65 1.84
CA GLN A 220 5.66 14.12 1.41
C GLN A 220 5.59 13.43 0.04
N GLN A 221 4.43 12.85 -0.31
CA GLN A 221 4.22 12.30 -1.65
C GLN A 221 4.04 13.38 -2.73
N GLN A 222 3.53 14.56 -2.38
CA GLN A 222 3.36 15.69 -3.31
C GLN A 222 4.65 16.50 -3.50
N GLU A 223 5.48 16.65 -2.46
CA GLU A 223 6.74 17.39 -2.54
C GLU A 223 7.87 16.65 -3.29
N SER A 224 7.76 15.33 -3.46
CA SER A 224 8.70 14.54 -4.27
C SER A 224 8.49 14.67 -5.79
N GLU A 225 7.51 15.43 -6.26
CA GLU A 225 7.39 15.76 -7.68
C GLU A 225 8.31 16.96 -8.00
N PRO A 226 9.37 16.78 -8.81
CA PRO A 226 10.12 17.91 -9.32
C PRO A 226 9.14 18.75 -10.15
N SER A 227 8.91 19.98 -9.72
CA SER A 227 8.10 20.95 -10.45
C SER A 227 8.57 20.98 -11.91
N ARG A 228 7.85 20.33 -12.81
CA ARG A 228 8.03 20.51 -14.25
C ARG A 228 7.75 21.98 -14.51
N LYS A 229 8.81 22.79 -14.55
CA LYS A 229 8.78 24.15 -15.07
C LYS A 229 8.09 24.06 -16.42
N ARG A 230 6.86 24.51 -16.50
CA ARG A 230 6.17 24.79 -17.76
C ARG A 230 7.00 25.87 -18.44
N GLY A 231 7.95 25.46 -19.26
CA GLY A 231 8.67 26.31 -20.16
C GLY A 231 7.65 26.93 -21.10
N GLY A 232 7.31 28.18 -20.84
CA GLY A 232 6.51 29.02 -21.75
C GLY A 232 7.26 29.25 -23.05
N GLY A 233 7.11 28.32 -23.99
CA GLY A 233 7.49 28.53 -25.39
C GLY A 233 6.49 29.45 -26.03
N ARG A 234 6.65 30.77 -25.83
CA ARG A 234 5.92 31.78 -26.58
C ARG A 234 6.62 32.02 -27.91
N ASN A 235 5.94 31.64 -28.98
CA ASN A 235 5.84 32.29 -30.29
C ASN A 235 7.00 33.24 -30.69
N ASP A 236 8.04 32.70 -31.30
CA ASP A 236 9.03 33.47 -32.08
C ASP A 236 9.04 33.08 -33.57
N ARG A 237 7.89 32.61 -34.09
CA ARG A 237 7.76 32.25 -35.52
C ARG A 237 7.12 33.32 -36.40
N GLN A 238 6.67 34.47 -35.87
CA GLN A 238 6.02 35.52 -36.66
C GLN A 238 6.96 36.69 -37.04
N SER A 239 8.13 36.84 -36.45
CA SER A 239 9.02 37.95 -36.77
C SER A 239 9.99 37.70 -37.96
N ARG A 240 10.15 36.44 -38.42
CA ARG A 240 11.03 36.11 -39.56
C ARG A 240 10.35 36.19 -40.92
N ARG A 241 9.04 36.38 -41.03
CA ARG A 241 8.33 36.46 -42.32
C ARG A 241 8.18 37.89 -42.85
N LYS A 242 8.42 38.94 -42.06
CA LYS A 242 8.32 40.36 -42.48
C LYS A 242 9.61 41.00 -42.94
N ARG A 243 10.75 40.28 -42.91
CA ARG A 243 12.04 40.83 -43.40
C ARG A 243 12.45 40.36 -44.81
N ARG A 244 11.64 39.55 -45.50
CA ARG A 244 11.99 39.04 -46.85
C ARG A 244 11.24 39.68 -48.01
N THR A 245 10.40 40.69 -47.78
CA THR A 245 9.63 41.41 -48.83
C THR A 245 9.97 42.90 -48.92
N ARG A 246 11.19 43.29 -48.50
CA ARG A 246 11.61 44.70 -48.60
C ARG A 246 12.96 44.88 -49.33
N ASN A 247 13.39 43.89 -50.10
CA ASN A 247 14.49 44.01 -51.06
C ASN A 247 14.12 43.22 -52.33
N GLN A 248 13.27 43.78 -53.10
CA GLN A 248 13.15 43.71 -54.58
C GLN A 248 12.42 44.96 -55.02
#